data_2edd52b6a31b7b7836a7a7528a352122
#
_entry.id   2edd52b6a31b7b7836a7a7528a352122
#
_cell.length_a   1.000
_cell.length_b   1.000
_cell.length_c   1.000
_cell.angle_alpha   90.00
_cell.angle_beta   90.00
_cell.angle_gamma   90.00
#
_symmetry.space_group_name_H-M   'P 1'
#
loop_
_entity.id
_entity.type
_entity.pdbx_description
1 polymer ?
#
loop_
_entity_poly.entity_id
_entity_poly.type
_entity_poly.pdbx_seq_one_letter_code
_entity_poly.pdbx_strand_id
1 'polypeptide(L)'
;MGNIFSIKSGVDERLLQSSIGIFKSRQGNIFVNPYIFINKKTFDDLYKLLNSNYDDSKKIHKDEKLGFLGYYQGCKMFEDNTLDYGEVELR
;
A
#
# COMPACT_ATOMS: atom_id res chain seq x y z
N MET A 1 11.76 -10.75 -6.30
CA MET A 1 11.86 -10.13 -4.98
C MET A 1 11.12 -8.81 -4.94
N GLY A 2 10.41 -8.55 -3.84
CA GLY A 2 9.69 -7.31 -3.67
C GLY A 2 10.59 -6.15 -3.31
N ASN A 3 10.09 -4.94 -3.46
CA ASN A 3 10.74 -3.72 -3.00
C ASN A 3 10.15 -3.31 -1.66
N ILE A 4 11.02 -3.10 -0.69
CA ILE A 4 10.61 -2.61 0.63
C ILE A 4 10.94 -1.12 0.70
N PHE A 5 9.97 -0.33 1.13
CA PHE A 5 10.20 1.07 1.43
C PHE A 5 9.56 1.41 2.78
N SER A 6 10.13 2.37 3.48
CA SER A 6 9.66 2.76 4.81
C SER A 6 8.93 4.09 4.73
N ILE A 7 7.78 4.16 5.40
CA ILE A 7 7.02 5.39 5.57
C ILE A 7 7.29 5.88 6.98
N LYS A 8 8.40 6.58 7.16
CA LYS A 8 8.83 7.10 8.46
C LYS A 8 8.02 8.33 8.85
N SER A 9 7.91 8.60 10.11
CA SER A 9 7.22 9.78 10.68
C SER A 9 5.74 9.89 10.30
N GLY A 10 5.09 8.76 10.07
CA GLY A 10 3.69 8.71 9.66
C GLY A 10 3.57 8.16 8.26
N VAL A 11 2.36 8.08 7.79
CA VAL A 11 2.06 7.42 6.53
C VAL A 11 2.06 8.46 5.43
N ASP A 12 2.86 8.25 4.40
CA ASP A 12 3.04 9.21 3.31
C ASP A 12 2.44 8.67 2.01
N GLU A 13 1.31 9.28 1.62
CA GLU A 13 0.61 8.93 0.38
C GLU A 13 1.48 9.12 -0.84
N ARG A 14 2.27 10.20 -0.89
CA ARG A 14 3.13 10.50 -2.05
C ARG A 14 4.21 9.44 -2.22
N LEU A 15 4.79 8.99 -1.11
CA LEU A 15 5.81 7.95 -1.15
C LEU A 15 5.22 6.64 -1.65
N LEU A 16 4.01 6.30 -1.19
CA LEU A 16 3.31 5.10 -1.63
C LEU A 16 3.02 5.14 -3.13
N GLN A 17 2.45 6.24 -3.63
CA GLN A 17 2.15 6.40 -5.05
C GLN A 17 3.41 6.37 -5.91
N SER A 18 4.46 7.06 -5.49
CA SER A 18 5.74 7.06 -6.21
C SER A 18 6.34 5.68 -6.27
N SER A 19 6.28 4.93 -5.17
CA SER A 19 6.85 3.58 -5.11
C SER A 19 6.09 2.61 -6.00
N ILE A 20 4.77 2.73 -6.07
CA ILE A 20 3.94 1.93 -6.98
C ILE A 20 4.33 2.22 -8.44
N GLY A 21 4.48 3.50 -8.78
CA GLY A 21 4.89 3.91 -10.13
C GLY A 21 6.25 3.37 -10.51
N ILE A 22 7.23 3.47 -9.62
CA ILE A 22 8.58 2.95 -9.83
C ILE A 22 8.56 1.43 -10.00
N PHE A 23 7.79 0.74 -9.16
CA PHE A 23 7.66 -0.72 -9.25
C PHE A 23 7.12 -1.14 -10.62
N LYS A 24 6.05 -0.50 -11.09
CA LYS A 24 5.47 -0.77 -12.42
C LYS A 24 6.48 -0.53 -13.55
N SER A 25 7.22 0.56 -13.48
CA SER A 25 8.26 0.89 -14.45
C SER A 25 9.33 -0.19 -14.53
N ARG A 26 9.78 -0.67 -13.36
CA ARG A 26 10.83 -1.69 -13.30
C ARG A 26 10.38 -3.05 -13.83
N GLN A 27 9.08 -3.36 -13.70
CA GLN A 27 8.54 -4.59 -14.27
C GLN A 27 8.43 -4.57 -15.79
N GLY A 28 8.47 -3.38 -16.39
CA GLY A 28 8.28 -3.22 -17.83
C GLY A 28 6.83 -3.38 -18.27
N ASN A 29 5.89 -3.49 -17.35
CA ASN A 29 4.45 -3.57 -17.64
C ASN A 29 3.66 -2.71 -16.67
N ILE A 30 3.28 -1.52 -17.14
CA ILE A 30 2.55 -0.54 -16.34
C ILE A 30 1.08 -0.92 -16.08
N PHE A 31 0.58 -1.96 -16.76
CA PHE A 31 -0.81 -2.39 -16.59
C PHE A 31 -0.96 -3.45 -15.49
N VAL A 32 0.15 -3.98 -14.97
CA VAL A 32 0.13 -4.94 -13.86
C VAL A 32 0.34 -4.21 -12.55
N ASN A 33 -0.66 -4.24 -11.67
CA ASN A 33 -0.57 -3.63 -10.36
C ASN A 33 0.23 -4.52 -9.40
N PRO A 34 1.13 -3.95 -8.58
CA PRO A 34 1.81 -4.72 -7.55
C PRO A 34 0.86 -5.14 -6.44
N TYR A 35 1.24 -6.15 -5.67
CA TYR A 35 0.62 -6.45 -4.39
C TYR A 35 1.30 -5.62 -3.31
N ILE A 36 0.53 -5.12 -2.37
CA ILE A 36 1.03 -4.32 -1.25
C ILE A 36 0.97 -5.16 0.01
N PHE A 37 2.13 -5.37 0.64
CA PHE A 37 2.23 -6.06 1.92
C PHE A 37 2.54 -5.04 3.00
N ILE A 38 1.78 -5.07 4.09
CA ILE A 38 1.80 -4.02 5.08
C ILE A 38 1.45 -4.57 6.46
N ASN A 39 2.07 -4.03 7.50
CA ASN A 39 1.71 -4.32 8.88
C ASN A 39 0.30 -3.79 9.16
N LYS A 40 -0.48 -4.52 9.95
CA LYS A 40 -1.88 -4.14 10.23
C LYS A 40 -2.00 -2.75 10.84
N LYS A 41 -1.11 -2.39 11.76
CA LYS A 41 -1.14 -1.07 12.38
C LYS A 41 -0.82 0.05 11.38
N THR A 42 0.17 -0.18 10.52
CA THR A 42 0.49 0.75 9.43
C THR A 42 -0.70 0.90 8.49
N PHE A 43 -1.35 -0.22 8.16
CA PHE A 43 -2.55 -0.20 7.34
C PHE A 43 -3.66 0.64 7.96
N ASP A 44 -3.93 0.47 9.25
CA ASP A 44 -4.99 1.21 9.92
C ASP A 44 -4.72 2.72 9.90
N ASP A 45 -3.48 3.13 10.11
CA ASP A 45 -3.10 4.54 10.08
C ASP A 45 -3.17 5.10 8.65
N LEU A 46 -2.73 4.33 7.66
CA LEU A 46 -2.84 4.69 6.25
C LEU A 46 -4.30 4.81 5.82
N TYR A 47 -5.14 3.88 6.26
CA TYR A 47 -6.58 3.90 5.98
C TYR A 47 -7.21 5.21 6.48
N LYS A 48 -6.91 5.59 7.72
CA LYS A 48 -7.44 6.83 8.29
C LYS A 48 -6.97 8.06 7.51
N LEU A 49 -5.70 8.08 7.15
CA LEU A 49 -5.12 9.20 6.40
C LEU A 49 -5.75 9.34 5.02
N LEU A 50 -5.80 8.24 4.27
CA LEU A 50 -6.28 8.29 2.87
C LEU A 50 -7.79 8.45 2.78
N ASN A 51 -8.54 7.89 3.72
CA ASN A 51 -9.99 7.98 3.69
C ASN A 51 -10.54 9.29 4.19
N SER A 52 -9.69 10.22 4.63
CA SER A 52 -10.06 11.60 4.89
C SER A 52 -10.11 12.45 3.62
N ASN A 53 -9.63 11.97 2.47
CA ASN A 53 -9.67 12.67 1.20
C ASN A 53 -11.07 12.70 0.61
N TYR A 54 -11.36 13.75 -0.18
CA TYR A 54 -12.61 13.84 -0.93
C TYR A 54 -12.61 12.97 -2.19
N ASP A 55 -11.42 12.65 -2.71
CA ASP A 55 -11.28 11.88 -3.96
C ASP A 55 -11.32 10.39 -3.65
N ASP A 56 -12.38 9.71 -4.07
CA ASP A 56 -12.57 8.28 -3.82
C ASP A 56 -11.49 7.41 -4.46
N SER A 57 -10.86 7.88 -5.56
CA SER A 57 -9.78 7.13 -6.20
C SER A 57 -8.53 7.03 -5.34
N LYS A 58 -8.40 7.92 -4.34
CA LYS A 58 -7.26 7.94 -3.41
C LYS A 58 -7.55 7.25 -2.09
N LYS A 59 -8.76 6.71 -1.92
CA LYS A 59 -9.15 6.00 -0.70
C LYS A 59 -8.78 4.52 -0.80
N ILE A 60 -8.60 3.90 0.36
CA ILE A 60 -8.49 2.46 0.45
C ILE A 60 -9.91 1.88 0.51
N HIS A 61 -10.18 0.90 -0.34
CA HIS A 61 -11.40 0.12 -0.29
C HIS A 61 -11.17 -1.09 0.59
N LYS A 62 -11.63 -1.02 1.83
CA LYS A 62 -11.41 -2.05 2.83
C LYS A 62 -12.27 -3.27 2.54
N ASP A 63 -11.64 -4.44 2.50
CA ASP A 63 -12.31 -5.73 2.30
C ASP A 63 -11.54 -6.79 3.07
N GLU A 64 -11.66 -6.76 4.41
CA GLU A 64 -10.86 -7.62 5.27
C GLU A 64 -11.37 -9.06 5.23
N LYS A 65 -10.46 -9.97 4.87
CA LYS A 65 -10.61 -11.42 4.93
C LYS A 65 -9.29 -11.97 5.48
N LEU A 66 -9.18 -13.28 5.61
CA LEU A 66 -7.96 -13.91 6.14
C LEU A 66 -6.70 -13.42 5.42
N GLY A 67 -5.96 -12.51 6.05
CA GLY A 67 -4.71 -11.95 5.52
C GLY A 67 -4.88 -10.91 4.42
N PHE A 68 -6.08 -10.74 3.87
CA PHE A 68 -6.37 -9.75 2.85
C PHE A 68 -7.00 -8.51 3.49
N LEU A 69 -6.53 -7.33 3.14
CA LEU A 69 -6.97 -6.08 3.78
C LEU A 69 -7.87 -5.24 2.89
N GLY A 70 -7.65 -5.25 1.59
CA GLY A 70 -8.44 -4.45 0.67
C GLY A 70 -7.67 -4.03 -0.57
N TYR A 71 -8.08 -2.90 -1.15
CA TYR A 71 -7.52 -2.39 -2.41
C TYR A 71 -7.12 -0.93 -2.28
N TYR A 72 -6.01 -0.58 -2.91
CA TYR A 72 -5.61 0.82 -3.08
C TYR A 72 -5.20 1.04 -4.53
N GLN A 73 -5.98 1.85 -5.25
CA GLN A 73 -5.76 2.15 -6.68
C GLN A 73 -5.55 0.86 -7.51
N GLY A 74 -6.38 -0.15 -7.27
CA GLY A 74 -6.30 -1.44 -7.96
C GLY A 74 -5.25 -2.39 -7.43
N CYS A 75 -4.42 -1.97 -6.49
CA CYS A 75 -3.43 -2.82 -5.86
C CYS A 75 -4.04 -3.57 -4.67
N LYS A 76 -3.94 -4.89 -4.67
CA LYS A 76 -4.39 -5.70 -3.53
C LYS A 76 -3.45 -5.51 -2.34
N MET A 77 -4.03 -5.35 -1.15
CA MET A 77 -3.28 -5.14 0.08
C MET A 77 -3.39 -6.37 0.98
N PHE A 78 -2.26 -6.84 1.48
CA PHE A 78 -2.19 -8.02 2.33
C PHE A 78 -1.49 -7.67 3.65
N GLU A 79 -1.93 -8.32 4.72
CA GLU A 79 -1.32 -8.16 6.03
C GLU A 79 -0.02 -8.96 6.10
N ASP A 80 1.06 -8.31 6.55
CA ASP A 80 2.34 -8.95 6.80
C ASP A 80 2.97 -8.30 8.04
N ASN A 81 2.75 -8.92 9.20
CA ASN A 81 3.22 -8.39 10.48
C ASN A 81 4.70 -8.69 10.74
N THR A 82 5.40 -9.31 9.79
CA THR A 82 6.87 -9.38 9.83
C THR A 82 7.52 -8.07 9.43
N LEU A 83 6.75 -7.20 8.77
CA LEU A 83 7.19 -5.84 8.44
C LEU A 83 7.03 -4.95 9.67
N ASP A 84 7.98 -4.05 9.87
CA ASP A 84 7.91 -3.08 10.96
C ASP A 84 6.86 -2.00 10.66
N TYR A 85 6.43 -1.30 11.70
CA TYR A 85 5.54 -0.16 11.53
C TYR A 85 6.16 0.87 10.59
N GLY A 86 5.39 1.31 9.63
CA GLY A 86 5.84 2.27 8.62
C GLY A 86 6.50 1.64 7.40
N GLU A 87 6.75 0.32 7.43
CA GLU A 87 7.31 -0.38 6.27
C GLU A 87 6.20 -0.94 5.38
N VAL A 88 6.39 -0.84 4.07
CA VAL A 88 5.49 -1.40 3.06
C VAL A 88 6.34 -2.11 2.02
N GLU A 89 5.95 -3.33 1.67
CA GLU A 89 6.62 -4.10 0.62
C GLU A 89 5.73 -4.23 -0.59
N LEU A 90 6.27 -3.98 -1.77
CA LEU A 90 5.58 -4.19 -3.05
C LEU A 90 6.13 -5.45 -3.72
N ARG A 91 5.23 -6.31 -4.17
CA ARG A 91 5.60 -7.56 -4.87
C ARG A 91 4.87 -7.74 -6.19
#